data_e91b9fb741d21399e954642781f7526e
#
_entry.id   e91b9fb741d21399e954642781f7526e
#
_cell.length_a   1.000
_cell.length_b   1.000
_cell.length_c   1.000
_cell.angle_alpha   90.00
_cell.angle_beta   90.00
_cell.angle_gamma   90.00
#
_symmetry.space_group_name_H-M   'P 1'
#
loop_
_entity.id
_entity.type
_entity.pdbx_description
1 polymer ?
#
loop_
_entity_poly.entity_id
_entity_poly.type
_entity_poly.pdbx_seq_one_letter_code
_entity_poly.pdbx_strand_id
1 'polypeptide(L)'
;MPITLLDGILLVIMLISAVLAMIRGFVREVLSIASWVAAAAAAFLLYKQVLPYAKQYIAHDLVALGASVAVVFIVTLLIVSYITMRISDFVLDSRIGALDRTLGFVFGAVRGMLLVVVALMFFNWFVQPEQQPGWVLKAKSRPILISVGERLVAVLPEDPERAIMDKLRNGNAAGTTGGEGEGEEEAGYSASERQGLEQLTTGSN
;
A
#
# COMPACT_ATOMS: atom_id res chain seq x y z
N MET A 1 3.60 -30.39 -23.91
CA MET A 1 2.35 -29.77 -23.48
C MET A 1 2.18 -28.46 -24.26
N PRO A 2 1.03 -28.18 -24.87
CA PRO A 2 0.81 -26.99 -25.66
C PRO A 2 0.88 -25.71 -24.75
N ILE A 3 1.32 -24.59 -25.33
CA ILE A 3 1.26 -23.28 -24.70
C ILE A 3 -0.22 -22.95 -24.50
N THR A 4 -0.59 -22.58 -23.29
CA THR A 4 -1.97 -22.25 -22.95
C THR A 4 -2.25 -20.75 -23.13
N LEU A 5 -3.53 -20.38 -23.07
CA LEU A 5 -3.94 -18.99 -23.16
C LEU A 5 -3.28 -18.13 -22.05
N LEU A 6 -3.13 -18.67 -20.83
CA LEU A 6 -2.47 -17.96 -19.71
C LEU A 6 -1.01 -17.65 -20.03
N ASP A 7 -0.28 -18.64 -20.61
CA ASP A 7 1.12 -18.44 -21.00
C ASP A 7 1.24 -17.33 -22.08
N GLY A 8 0.29 -17.32 -23.03
CA GLY A 8 0.21 -16.29 -24.06
C GLY A 8 -0.09 -14.89 -23.47
N ILE A 9 -1.05 -14.77 -22.55
CA ILE A 9 -1.36 -13.53 -21.86
C ILE A 9 -0.15 -13.03 -21.08
N LEU A 10 0.52 -13.89 -20.33
CA LEU A 10 1.74 -13.56 -19.60
C LEU A 10 2.80 -12.98 -20.54
N LEU A 11 3.08 -13.66 -21.63
CA LEU A 11 4.10 -13.23 -22.58
C LEU A 11 3.75 -11.88 -23.22
N VAL A 12 2.51 -11.68 -23.62
CA VAL A 12 2.03 -10.41 -24.22
C VAL A 12 2.12 -9.27 -23.22
N ILE A 13 1.65 -9.46 -21.99
CA ILE A 13 1.70 -8.40 -20.95
C ILE A 13 3.15 -8.08 -20.58
N MET A 14 3.99 -9.10 -20.40
CA MET A 14 5.43 -8.91 -20.14
C MET A 14 6.10 -8.13 -21.27
N LEU A 15 5.85 -8.50 -22.53
CA LEU A 15 6.47 -7.87 -23.68
C LEU A 15 6.03 -6.42 -23.83
N ILE A 16 4.71 -6.14 -23.74
CA ILE A 16 4.19 -4.78 -23.79
C ILE A 16 4.78 -3.94 -22.67
N SER A 17 4.80 -4.45 -21.42
CA SER A 17 5.37 -3.75 -20.27
C SER A 17 6.87 -3.49 -20.45
N ALA A 18 7.61 -4.47 -20.97
CA ALA A 18 9.05 -4.36 -21.24
C ALA A 18 9.36 -3.31 -22.33
N VAL A 19 8.62 -3.33 -23.43
CA VAL A 19 8.79 -2.35 -24.51
C VAL A 19 8.45 -0.93 -24.06
N LEU A 20 7.34 -0.76 -23.34
CA LEU A 20 6.97 0.55 -22.79
C LEU A 20 8.01 1.09 -21.82
N ALA A 21 8.54 0.24 -20.93
CA ALA A 21 9.59 0.65 -20.01
C ALA A 21 10.93 0.90 -20.71
N MET A 22 11.26 0.17 -21.78
CA MET A 22 12.43 0.43 -22.63
C MET A 22 12.33 1.81 -23.31
N ILE A 23 11.15 2.19 -23.79
CA ILE A 23 10.94 3.49 -24.43
C ILE A 23 11.05 4.63 -23.41
N ARG A 24 10.51 4.43 -22.21
CA ARG A 24 10.54 5.44 -21.12
C ARG A 24 11.91 5.55 -20.46
N GLY A 25 12.65 4.45 -20.33
CA GLY A 25 13.90 4.33 -19.60
C GLY A 25 13.69 3.86 -18.15
N PHE A 26 14.69 3.14 -17.64
CA PHE A 26 14.70 2.58 -16.27
C PHE A 26 14.62 3.67 -15.20
N VAL A 27 15.43 4.72 -15.34
CA VAL A 27 15.48 5.82 -14.37
C VAL A 27 14.10 6.46 -14.21
N ARG A 28 13.38 6.71 -15.31
CA ARG A 28 12.02 7.28 -15.24
C ARG A 28 11.03 6.36 -14.55
N GLU A 29 11.10 5.05 -14.79
CA GLU A 29 10.21 4.08 -14.15
C GLU A 29 10.47 4.00 -12.63
N VAL A 30 11.74 3.92 -12.22
CA VAL A 30 12.12 3.89 -10.79
C VAL A 30 11.74 5.19 -10.09
N LEU A 31 12.05 6.33 -10.69
CA LEU A 31 11.72 7.64 -10.13
C LEU A 31 10.21 7.85 -10.04
N SER A 32 9.43 7.32 -11.00
CA SER A 32 7.97 7.35 -10.92
C SER A 32 7.45 6.58 -9.70
N ILE A 33 7.94 5.36 -9.47
CA ILE A 33 7.58 4.58 -8.28
C ILE A 33 8.01 5.31 -7.00
N ALA A 34 9.23 5.85 -6.97
CA ALA A 34 9.72 6.63 -5.83
C ALA A 34 8.82 7.84 -5.53
N SER A 35 8.30 8.52 -6.57
CA SER A 35 7.36 9.63 -6.41
C SER A 35 6.05 9.21 -5.75
N TRP A 36 5.50 8.04 -6.10
CA TRP A 36 4.31 7.49 -5.46
C TRP A 36 4.55 7.14 -4.00
N VAL A 37 5.69 6.49 -3.71
CA VAL A 37 6.08 6.13 -2.34
C VAL A 37 6.30 7.38 -1.50
N ALA A 38 6.99 8.39 -2.03
CA ALA A 38 7.21 9.67 -1.35
C ALA A 38 5.90 10.40 -1.08
N ALA A 39 4.96 10.42 -2.05
CA ALA A 39 3.65 11.02 -1.87
C ALA A 39 2.82 10.29 -0.81
N ALA A 40 2.84 8.96 -0.78
CA ALA A 40 2.17 8.16 0.24
C ALA A 40 2.76 8.41 1.64
N ALA A 41 4.09 8.44 1.75
CA ALA A 41 4.77 8.75 3.00
C ALA A 41 4.44 10.18 3.50
N ALA A 42 4.49 11.16 2.60
CA ALA A 42 4.12 12.54 2.94
C ALA A 42 2.65 12.66 3.36
N ALA A 43 1.73 11.99 2.66
CA ALA A 43 0.33 11.96 3.02
C ALA A 43 0.14 11.39 4.43
N PHE A 44 0.82 10.29 4.75
CA PHE A 44 0.77 9.67 6.08
C PHE A 44 1.36 10.56 7.19
N LEU A 45 2.40 11.32 6.91
CA LEU A 45 3.06 12.17 7.91
C LEU A 45 2.35 13.53 8.09
N LEU A 46 1.84 14.11 7.00
CA LEU A 46 1.40 15.51 6.97
C LEU A 46 -0.13 15.69 7.00
N TYR A 47 -0.95 14.62 6.82
CA TYR A 47 -2.42 14.77 6.82
C TYR A 47 -2.96 15.40 8.09
N LYS A 48 -2.32 15.15 9.25
CA LYS A 48 -2.72 15.74 10.55
C LYS A 48 -2.65 17.26 10.58
N GLN A 49 -1.75 17.86 9.80
CA GLN A 49 -1.60 19.31 9.71
C GLN A 49 -2.68 19.94 8.84
N VAL A 50 -3.17 19.21 7.83
CA VAL A 50 -4.21 19.68 6.91
C VAL A 50 -5.63 19.40 7.44
N LEU A 51 -5.78 18.36 8.26
CA LEU A 51 -7.07 17.92 8.81
C LEU A 51 -7.89 19.03 9.48
N PRO A 52 -7.34 19.92 10.35
CA PRO A 52 -8.12 20.97 10.98
C PRO A 52 -8.71 21.98 9.96
N TYR A 53 -8.00 22.22 8.86
CA TYR A 53 -8.52 23.08 7.79
C TYR A 53 -9.63 22.37 7.00
N ALA A 54 -9.50 21.08 6.72
CA ALA A 54 -10.54 20.31 6.05
C ALA A 54 -11.83 20.23 6.87
N LYS A 55 -11.74 20.11 8.20
CA LYS A 55 -12.90 20.07 9.11
C LYS A 55 -13.69 21.38 9.17
N GLN A 56 -13.10 22.51 8.79
CA GLN A 56 -13.84 23.78 8.69
C GLN A 56 -14.84 23.80 7.53
N TYR A 57 -14.58 23.03 6.47
CA TYR A 57 -15.41 22.98 5.26
C TYR A 57 -16.22 21.70 5.13
N ILE A 58 -15.82 20.63 5.81
CA ILE A 58 -16.39 19.29 5.68
C ILE A 58 -16.90 18.84 7.05
N ALA A 59 -18.22 18.73 7.20
CA ALA A 59 -18.87 18.36 8.46
C ALA A 59 -18.65 16.90 8.88
N HIS A 60 -18.38 15.98 7.93
CA HIS A 60 -18.16 14.56 8.20
C HIS A 60 -16.67 14.26 8.44
N ASP A 61 -16.33 13.77 9.63
CA ASP A 61 -14.95 13.50 10.06
C ASP A 61 -14.18 12.55 9.12
N LEU A 62 -14.83 11.46 8.65
CA LEU A 62 -14.20 10.51 7.72
C LEU A 62 -13.92 11.14 6.36
N VAL A 63 -14.84 11.98 5.88
CA VAL A 63 -14.66 12.66 4.59
C VAL A 63 -13.58 13.72 4.70
N ALA A 64 -13.52 14.48 5.80
CA ALA A 64 -12.47 15.45 6.07
C ALA A 64 -11.09 14.80 6.15
N LEU A 65 -10.99 13.64 6.81
CA LEU A 65 -9.76 12.85 6.88
C LEU A 65 -9.34 12.36 5.49
N GLY A 66 -10.25 11.73 4.74
CA GLY A 66 -9.98 11.27 3.37
C GLY A 66 -9.55 12.40 2.44
N ALA A 67 -10.23 13.55 2.51
CA ALA A 67 -9.88 14.74 1.73
C ALA A 67 -8.49 15.28 2.10
N SER A 68 -8.14 15.32 3.39
CA SER A 68 -6.83 15.78 3.85
C SER A 68 -5.70 14.89 3.34
N VAL A 69 -5.87 13.56 3.43
CA VAL A 69 -4.92 12.58 2.91
C VAL A 69 -4.78 12.74 1.39
N ALA A 70 -5.90 12.84 0.67
CA ALA A 70 -5.91 12.97 -0.80
C ALA A 70 -5.24 14.27 -1.26
N VAL A 71 -5.51 15.39 -0.62
CA VAL A 71 -4.90 16.69 -0.97
C VAL A 71 -3.38 16.64 -0.76
N VAL A 72 -2.90 16.17 0.41
CA VAL A 72 -1.46 16.07 0.66
C VAL A 72 -0.81 15.11 -0.34
N PHE A 73 -1.44 13.97 -0.61
CA PHE A 73 -0.94 12.99 -1.57
C PHE A 73 -0.79 13.59 -2.97
N ILE A 74 -1.86 14.22 -3.49
CA ILE A 74 -1.86 14.79 -4.84
C ILE A 74 -0.85 15.93 -4.95
N VAL A 75 -0.83 16.86 -4.01
CA VAL A 75 0.11 17.99 -4.03
C VAL A 75 1.55 17.49 -4.00
N THR A 76 1.87 16.56 -3.08
CA THR A 76 3.22 15.98 -2.99
C THR A 76 3.57 15.22 -4.25
N LEU A 77 2.64 14.41 -4.79
CA LEU A 77 2.85 13.66 -6.02
C LEU A 77 3.18 14.60 -7.19
N LEU A 78 2.46 15.70 -7.35
CA LEU A 78 2.71 16.68 -8.40
C LEU A 78 4.10 17.34 -8.26
N ILE A 79 4.45 17.77 -7.04
CA ILE A 79 5.74 18.42 -6.76
C ILE A 79 6.89 17.43 -7.02
N VAL A 80 6.82 16.23 -6.43
CA VAL A 80 7.87 15.22 -6.57
C VAL A 80 7.97 14.74 -8.00
N SER A 81 6.86 14.51 -8.70
CA SER A 81 6.86 14.12 -10.12
C SER A 81 7.47 15.18 -11.01
N TYR A 82 7.22 16.47 -10.74
CA TYR A 82 7.83 17.56 -11.49
C TYR A 82 9.35 17.60 -11.29
N ILE A 83 9.82 17.49 -10.04
CA ILE A 83 11.26 17.44 -9.71
C ILE A 83 11.91 16.22 -10.38
N THR A 84 11.27 15.06 -10.27
CA THR A 84 11.74 13.80 -10.83
C THR A 84 11.86 13.84 -12.34
N MET A 85 10.91 14.49 -13.02
CA MET A 85 10.97 14.70 -14.47
C MET A 85 12.21 15.51 -14.86
N ARG A 86 12.51 16.60 -14.15
CA ARG A 86 13.71 17.42 -14.39
C ARG A 86 15.01 16.66 -14.17
N ILE A 87 15.08 15.85 -13.10
CA ILE A 87 16.26 15.01 -12.81
C ILE A 87 16.43 13.96 -13.91
N SER A 88 15.36 13.34 -14.35
CA SER A 88 15.40 12.33 -15.41
C SER A 88 15.92 12.88 -16.75
N ASP A 89 15.48 14.07 -17.14
CA ASP A 89 15.93 14.70 -18.39
C ASP A 89 17.44 14.96 -18.35
N PHE A 90 17.97 15.40 -17.20
CA PHE A 90 19.42 15.61 -17.02
C PHE A 90 20.23 14.31 -17.11
N VAL A 91 19.71 13.20 -16.60
CA VAL A 91 20.39 11.89 -16.63
C VAL A 91 20.39 11.29 -18.03
N LEU A 92 19.29 11.47 -18.79
CA LEU A 92 19.12 10.89 -20.13
C LEU A 92 19.96 11.57 -21.21
N ASP A 93 20.37 12.81 -21.02
CA ASP A 93 21.27 13.53 -21.94
C ASP A 93 22.72 13.00 -21.89
N SER A 94 23.01 12.07 -21.00
CA SER A 94 24.34 11.44 -20.88
C SER A 94 24.46 10.20 -21.78
N ARG A 95 25.71 9.76 -22.06
CA ARG A 95 26.03 8.54 -22.84
C ARG A 95 25.45 7.23 -22.30
N ILE A 96 24.72 7.28 -21.18
CA ILE A 96 24.14 6.13 -20.44
C ILE A 96 22.78 5.70 -21.02
N GLY A 97 22.22 6.42 -22.01
CA GLY A 97 20.88 6.17 -22.53
C GLY A 97 20.62 4.76 -23.08
N ALA A 98 21.64 4.09 -23.66
CA ALA A 98 21.47 2.71 -24.14
C ALA A 98 21.33 1.71 -22.99
N LEU A 99 22.14 1.89 -21.92
CA LEU A 99 22.06 1.05 -20.73
C LEU A 99 20.73 1.26 -20.00
N ASP A 100 20.27 2.50 -19.90
CA ASP A 100 19.00 2.86 -19.27
C ASP A 100 17.81 2.17 -19.96
N ARG A 101 17.80 2.13 -21.30
CA ARG A 101 16.78 1.44 -22.08
C ARG A 101 16.80 -0.08 -21.86
N THR A 102 17.99 -0.68 -21.84
CA THR A 102 18.14 -2.12 -21.60
C THR A 102 17.67 -2.50 -20.20
N LEU A 103 18.07 -1.74 -19.19
CA LEU A 103 17.59 -1.91 -17.82
C LEU A 103 16.08 -1.66 -17.73
N GLY A 104 15.55 -0.69 -18.45
CA GLY A 104 14.12 -0.43 -18.58
C GLY A 104 13.37 -1.63 -19.12
N PHE A 105 13.90 -2.30 -20.17
CA PHE A 105 13.29 -3.51 -20.73
C PHE A 105 13.21 -4.62 -19.68
N VAL A 106 14.31 -4.91 -18.98
CA VAL A 106 14.35 -5.94 -17.93
C VAL A 106 13.38 -5.60 -16.80
N PHE A 107 13.41 -4.37 -16.33
CA PHE A 107 12.51 -3.89 -15.27
C PHE A 107 11.04 -3.99 -15.69
N GLY A 108 10.73 -3.58 -16.92
CA GLY A 108 9.39 -3.68 -17.47
C GLY A 108 8.88 -5.11 -17.61
N ALA A 109 9.76 -6.06 -17.97
CA ALA A 109 9.43 -7.49 -18.02
C ALA A 109 9.08 -8.02 -16.62
N VAL A 110 9.89 -7.71 -15.61
CA VAL A 110 9.63 -8.07 -14.20
C VAL A 110 8.32 -7.46 -13.73
N ARG A 111 8.07 -6.17 -13.99
CA ARG A 111 6.81 -5.51 -13.67
C ARG A 111 5.62 -6.18 -14.35
N GLY A 112 5.74 -6.51 -15.65
CA GLY A 112 4.69 -7.21 -16.38
C GLY A 112 4.38 -8.58 -15.79
N MET A 113 5.40 -9.33 -15.38
CA MET A 113 5.23 -10.60 -14.66
C MET A 113 4.51 -10.40 -13.34
N LEU A 114 4.89 -9.41 -12.53
CA LEU A 114 4.24 -9.10 -11.26
C LEU A 114 2.77 -8.73 -11.44
N LEU A 115 2.43 -7.98 -12.48
CA LEU A 115 1.02 -7.66 -12.79
C LEU A 115 0.20 -8.92 -13.04
N VAL A 116 0.74 -9.88 -13.79
CA VAL A 116 0.04 -11.16 -14.05
C VAL A 116 -0.04 -12.00 -12.78
N VAL A 117 0.99 -12.01 -11.93
CA VAL A 117 0.96 -12.68 -10.62
C VAL A 117 -0.17 -12.13 -9.77
N VAL A 118 -0.25 -10.80 -9.62
CA VAL A 118 -1.30 -10.16 -8.84
C VAL A 118 -2.68 -10.45 -9.45
N ALA A 119 -2.83 -10.35 -10.77
CA ALA A 119 -4.08 -10.69 -11.45
C ALA A 119 -4.51 -12.15 -11.23
N LEU A 120 -3.55 -13.10 -11.27
CA LEU A 120 -3.82 -14.51 -11.00
C LEU A 120 -4.19 -14.76 -9.53
N MET A 121 -3.58 -14.04 -8.58
CA MET A 121 -3.95 -14.11 -7.16
C MET A 121 -5.37 -13.64 -6.93
N PHE A 122 -5.77 -12.50 -7.52
CA PHE A 122 -7.15 -12.04 -7.48
C PHE A 122 -8.10 -13.03 -8.15
N PHE A 123 -7.71 -13.59 -9.30
CA PHE A 123 -8.51 -14.61 -9.98
C PHE A 123 -8.72 -15.85 -9.10
N ASN A 124 -7.68 -16.35 -8.44
CA ASN A 124 -7.75 -17.48 -7.51
C ASN A 124 -8.60 -17.18 -6.27
N TRP A 125 -8.70 -15.92 -5.86
CA TRP A 125 -9.56 -15.51 -4.74
C TRP A 125 -11.04 -15.52 -5.12
N PHE A 126 -11.37 -15.10 -6.36
CA PHE A 126 -12.76 -15.05 -6.82
C PHE A 126 -13.27 -16.38 -7.37
N VAL A 127 -12.40 -17.22 -7.94
CA VAL A 127 -12.76 -18.46 -8.64
C VAL A 127 -12.16 -19.65 -7.94
N GLN A 128 -13.02 -20.51 -7.41
CA GLN A 128 -12.60 -21.75 -6.75
C GLN A 128 -11.84 -22.68 -7.71
N PRO A 129 -10.85 -23.47 -7.23
CA PRO A 129 -10.02 -24.32 -8.07
C PRO A 129 -10.80 -25.26 -9.00
N GLU A 130 -11.97 -25.74 -8.55
CA GLU A 130 -12.84 -26.66 -9.29
C GLU A 130 -13.55 -26.00 -10.48
N GLN A 131 -13.72 -24.68 -10.43
CA GLN A 131 -14.40 -23.88 -11.45
C GLN A 131 -13.42 -23.19 -12.42
N GLN A 132 -12.10 -23.35 -12.18
CA GLN A 132 -11.10 -22.71 -13.01
C GLN A 132 -11.04 -23.34 -14.40
N PRO A 133 -10.96 -22.53 -15.47
CA PRO A 133 -10.85 -23.04 -16.82
C PRO A 133 -9.57 -23.83 -17.02
N GLY A 134 -9.64 -24.87 -17.86
CA GLY A 134 -8.50 -25.74 -18.13
C GLY A 134 -7.25 -25.03 -18.70
N TRP A 135 -7.42 -23.88 -19.36
CA TRP A 135 -6.31 -23.07 -19.86
C TRP A 135 -5.52 -22.37 -18.75
N VAL A 136 -6.10 -22.18 -17.56
CA VAL A 136 -5.40 -21.69 -16.35
C VAL A 136 -4.71 -22.86 -15.65
N LEU A 137 -5.45 -23.96 -15.43
CA LEU A 137 -4.94 -25.11 -14.67
C LEU A 137 -3.75 -25.81 -15.35
N LYS A 138 -3.76 -25.86 -16.70
CA LYS A 138 -2.74 -26.55 -17.51
C LYS A 138 -1.59 -25.65 -17.96
N ALA A 139 -1.56 -24.38 -17.53
CA ALA A 139 -0.53 -23.42 -17.92
C ALA A 139 0.84 -23.81 -17.33
N LYS A 140 1.88 -23.71 -18.15
CA LYS A 140 3.26 -23.94 -17.72
C LYS A 140 3.77 -22.87 -16.77
N SER A 141 3.33 -21.64 -16.95
CA SER A 141 3.68 -20.49 -16.11
C SER A 141 2.99 -20.51 -14.74
N ARG A 142 1.87 -21.23 -14.59
CA ARG A 142 1.07 -21.26 -13.36
C ARG A 142 1.87 -21.57 -12.10
N PRO A 143 2.72 -22.63 -12.02
CA PRO A 143 3.49 -22.94 -10.81
C PRO A 143 4.43 -21.79 -10.41
N ILE A 144 5.09 -21.16 -11.41
CA ILE A 144 5.99 -20.04 -11.19
C ILE A 144 5.21 -18.82 -10.69
N LEU A 145 4.08 -18.50 -11.32
CA LEU A 145 3.23 -17.36 -10.92
C LEU A 145 2.69 -17.55 -9.50
N ILE A 146 2.26 -18.76 -9.14
CA ILE A 146 1.78 -19.06 -7.78
C ILE A 146 2.93 -18.93 -6.77
N SER A 147 4.10 -19.52 -7.03
CA SER A 147 5.23 -19.46 -6.11
C SER A 147 5.73 -18.02 -5.87
N VAL A 148 5.71 -17.18 -6.91
CA VAL A 148 6.02 -15.75 -6.76
C VAL A 148 4.94 -15.03 -5.97
N GLY A 149 3.66 -15.34 -6.22
CA GLY A 149 2.53 -14.80 -5.48
C GLY A 149 2.58 -15.14 -3.99
N GLU A 150 2.83 -16.39 -3.64
CA GLU A 150 2.99 -16.86 -2.25
C GLU A 150 4.14 -16.13 -1.54
N ARG A 151 5.27 -15.93 -2.23
CA ARG A 151 6.40 -15.16 -1.68
C ARG A 151 6.05 -13.69 -1.47
N LEU A 152 5.25 -13.09 -2.36
CA LEU A 152 4.78 -11.71 -2.18
C LEU A 152 3.87 -11.58 -0.96
N VAL A 153 2.97 -12.55 -0.74
CA VAL A 153 2.11 -12.57 0.46
C VAL A 153 2.93 -12.80 1.72
N ALA A 154 3.92 -13.69 1.68
CA ALA A 154 4.78 -13.97 2.84
C ALA A 154 5.63 -12.77 3.30
N VAL A 155 5.83 -11.77 2.46
CA VAL A 155 6.50 -10.50 2.83
C VAL A 155 5.53 -9.55 3.53
N LEU A 156 4.20 -9.72 3.37
CA LEU A 156 3.22 -8.93 4.11
C LEU A 156 3.16 -9.43 5.56
N PRO A 157 3.06 -8.52 6.56
CA PRO A 157 2.83 -8.92 7.94
C PRO A 157 1.52 -9.70 8.03
N GLU A 158 1.48 -10.72 8.86
CA GLU A 158 0.32 -11.64 9.05
C GLU A 158 -0.97 -10.89 9.41
N ASP A 159 -0.84 -9.73 10.08
CA ASP A 159 -1.96 -8.83 10.42
C ASP A 159 -1.60 -7.37 10.04
N PRO A 160 -1.72 -6.96 8.77
CA PRO A 160 -1.41 -5.60 8.34
C PRO A 160 -2.29 -4.55 9.05
N GLU A 161 -3.54 -4.89 9.37
CA GLU A 161 -4.43 -4.01 10.13
C GLU A 161 -3.93 -3.74 11.54
N ARG A 162 -3.49 -4.78 12.26
CA ARG A 162 -2.91 -4.64 13.61
C ARG A 162 -1.60 -3.88 13.58
N ALA A 163 -0.72 -4.17 12.63
CA ALA A 163 0.55 -3.48 12.49
C ALA A 163 0.38 -1.97 12.19
N ILE A 164 -0.64 -1.60 11.43
CA ILE A 164 -0.99 -0.20 11.14
C ILE A 164 -1.67 0.44 12.35
N MET A 165 -2.61 -0.26 13.00
CA MET A 165 -3.30 0.22 14.19
C MET A 165 -2.34 0.44 15.36
N ASP A 166 -1.40 -0.47 15.60
CA ASP A 166 -0.39 -0.34 16.65
C ASP A 166 0.58 0.82 16.37
N LYS A 167 0.96 1.03 15.12
CA LYS A 167 1.76 2.20 14.74
C LYS A 167 1.00 3.52 14.88
N LEU A 168 -0.30 3.53 14.57
CA LEU A 168 -1.15 4.70 14.76
C LEU A 168 -1.38 4.98 16.25
N ARG A 169 -1.59 3.95 17.06
CA ARG A 169 -1.77 4.03 18.52
C ARG A 169 -0.49 4.46 19.23
N ASN A 170 0.64 3.83 18.91
CA ASN A 170 1.93 4.18 19.49
C ASN A 170 2.47 5.51 18.99
N GLY A 171 2.16 5.91 17.74
CA GLY A 171 2.48 7.24 17.22
C GLY A 171 1.71 8.38 17.91
N ASN A 172 0.52 8.11 18.45
CA ASN A 172 -0.20 9.05 19.28
C ASN A 172 0.34 9.12 20.74
N ALA A 173 0.92 8.01 21.25
CA ALA A 173 1.52 7.99 22.59
C ALA A 173 2.87 8.75 22.66
N ALA A 174 3.61 8.84 21.54
CA ALA A 174 4.86 9.60 21.49
C ALA A 174 4.69 11.12 21.39
N GLY A 175 3.45 11.61 21.23
CA GLY A 175 3.10 13.03 21.20
C GLY A 175 2.66 13.63 22.54
N THR A 176 2.55 12.82 23.60
CA THR A 176 2.11 13.23 24.94
C THR A 176 3.08 12.79 26.04
N THR A 177 4.38 13.06 25.91
CA THR A 177 5.30 13.01 27.04
C THR A 177 5.47 14.41 27.61
N GLY A 178 4.52 14.77 28.45
CA GLY A 178 4.55 15.95 29.31
C GLY A 178 3.39 15.88 30.31
N GLY A 179 3.56 15.14 31.42
CA GLY A 179 2.61 15.15 32.55
C GLY A 179 2.21 13.75 33.03
N GLU A 180 2.97 13.28 33.99
CA GLU A 180 2.60 12.48 35.17
C GLU A 180 1.40 11.52 35.12
N GLY A 181 1.68 10.25 35.36
CA GLY A 181 1.06 9.43 36.42
C GLY A 181 -0.27 8.76 36.12
N GLU A 182 -0.24 7.44 36.32
CA GLU A 182 -1.31 6.58 36.80
C GLU A 182 -2.22 5.87 35.78
N GLY A 183 -2.12 4.54 35.84
CA GLY A 183 -3.24 3.63 35.96
C GLY A 183 -3.91 3.17 34.68
N GLU A 184 -3.60 1.96 34.28
CA GLU A 184 -4.50 1.10 33.51
C GLU A 184 -5.86 1.03 34.25
N GLU A 185 -6.89 1.70 33.75
CA GLU A 185 -8.27 1.38 34.09
C GLU A 185 -8.94 0.63 32.95
N GLU A 186 -9.05 -0.71 33.14
CA GLU A 186 -10.14 -1.48 32.58
C GLU A 186 -11.46 -0.72 32.82
N ALA A 187 -12.40 -0.82 31.87
CA ALA A 187 -13.76 -0.29 31.98
C ALA A 187 -14.51 -0.99 33.15
N GLY A 188 -14.22 -0.56 34.36
CA GLY A 188 -14.85 -0.96 35.62
C GLY A 188 -15.21 0.31 36.38
N TYR A 189 -16.40 0.32 36.98
CA TYR A 189 -16.92 1.38 37.85
C TYR A 189 -15.88 1.89 38.83
N SER A 190 -15.82 3.18 39.06
CA SER A 190 -14.89 3.82 40.00
C SER A 190 -15.10 3.28 41.44
N ALA A 191 -14.04 3.33 42.25
CA ALA A 191 -14.11 2.81 43.65
C ALA A 191 -15.24 3.44 44.46
N SER A 192 -15.61 4.69 44.18
CA SER A 192 -16.74 5.40 44.81
C SER A 192 -18.10 4.86 44.35
N GLU A 193 -18.22 4.42 43.11
CA GLU A 193 -19.46 3.80 42.61
C GLU A 193 -19.66 2.39 43.12
N ARG A 194 -18.58 1.63 43.32
CA ARG A 194 -18.63 0.30 43.96
C ARG A 194 -19.11 0.37 45.44
N GLN A 195 -18.60 1.35 46.18
CA GLN A 195 -19.08 1.57 47.56
C GLN A 195 -20.55 2.01 47.64
N GLY A 196 -21.02 2.79 46.66
CA GLY A 196 -22.44 3.13 46.56
C GLY A 196 -23.33 1.96 46.27
N LEU A 197 -22.92 1.03 45.42
CA LEU A 197 -23.67 -0.21 45.12
C LEU A 197 -23.68 -1.17 46.26
N GLU A 198 -22.58 -1.32 47.03
CA GLU A 198 -22.55 -2.14 48.25
C GLU A 198 -23.48 -1.63 49.36
N GLN A 199 -23.59 -0.31 49.52
CA GLN A 199 -24.52 0.26 50.48
C GLN A 199 -26.00 0.05 50.13
N LEU A 200 -26.31 -0.01 48.84
CA LEU A 200 -27.68 -0.28 48.37
C LEU A 200 -28.07 -1.76 48.52
N THR A 201 -27.10 -2.66 48.43
CA THR A 201 -27.36 -4.12 48.58
C THR A 201 -27.39 -4.59 50.03
N THR A 202 -26.69 -3.91 50.94
CA THR A 202 -26.67 -4.24 52.39
C THR A 202 -27.74 -3.52 53.21
N GLY A 203 -28.41 -2.50 52.65
CA GLY A 203 -29.47 -1.75 53.35
C GLY A 203 -30.89 -2.27 53.18
N SER A 204 -31.08 -3.45 52.56
CA SER A 204 -32.40 -4.09 52.31
C SER A 204 -32.56 -5.41 53.11
N ASN A 205 -32.40 -5.35 54.42
CA ASN A 205 -32.88 -6.41 55.32
C ASN A 205 -33.50 -5.81 56.59
#